data_aab52f9dcc6ca938d7ff8844954b71c7
#
_entry.id   aab52f9dcc6ca938d7ff8844954b71c7
#
_cell.length_a   1.000
_cell.length_b   1.000
_cell.length_c   1.000
_cell.angle_alpha   90.00
_cell.angle_beta   90.00
_cell.angle_gamma   90.00
#
_symmetry.space_group_name_H-M   'P 1'
#
loop_
_entity.id
_entity.type
_entity.pdbx_description
1 polymer ?
#
loop_
_entity_poly.entity_id
_entity_poly.type
_entity_poly.pdbx_seq_one_letter_code
_entity_poly.pdbx_strand_id
1 'polypeptide(L)'
;MKRILITGGAGFIAHHLVNKVLKETDWEVVTLDRLDYSGNLNRLNDALQEFDDETKKRVKVVFHDLKAELNPLIRAEIGKVDYIAHLAAGSHVDRSIEYPMEFVLDNVVGTCNILEFAKAQKDNLERFIYFSTDEVFGPAPDGIKYKENDRYNSTNPYSASKAGGEELAVAYENTYGLPIYITHTMNVFGERQHPEKYIPMCIKRARDGEKITIHSDHTKTVAGSRHYIHAEDVADAVHFLLDKDVTELEWGGAKCPKFNIVGAEEIDNYELAKIIAEAQGKELNYEFVDFHSSRPGHDLRYALDGSKMAEMGWVPSKTVRERISEVVDWTLKNDRWLVSE
;
A
#
# COMPACT_ATOMS: atom_id res chain seq x y z
N MET A 1 -22.99 -6.65 14.39
CA MET A 1 -21.72 -5.90 14.26
C MET A 1 -20.94 -6.59 13.18
N LYS A 2 -20.50 -5.88 12.15
CA LYS A 2 -19.68 -6.44 11.07
C LYS A 2 -18.23 -6.64 11.53
N ARG A 3 -17.50 -7.50 10.86
CA ARG A 3 -16.08 -7.77 11.16
C ARG A 3 -15.23 -7.73 9.90
N ILE A 4 -14.12 -7.00 9.96
CA ILE A 4 -13.11 -6.96 8.91
C ILE A 4 -11.83 -7.68 9.34
N LEU A 5 -11.30 -8.51 8.44
CA LEU A 5 -9.94 -9.05 8.53
C LEU A 5 -8.99 -8.19 7.69
N ILE A 6 -7.96 -7.64 8.33
CA ILE A 6 -6.91 -6.86 7.66
C ILE A 6 -5.61 -7.65 7.78
N THR A 7 -5.09 -8.20 6.69
CA THR A 7 -3.79 -8.86 6.69
C THR A 7 -2.66 -7.85 6.55
N GLY A 8 -1.53 -8.10 7.20
CA GLY A 8 -0.45 -7.13 7.30
C GLY A 8 -0.78 -5.98 8.25
N GLY A 9 -1.62 -6.22 9.28
CA GLY A 9 -2.19 -5.20 10.15
C GLY A 9 -1.19 -4.38 10.96
N ALA A 10 0.01 -4.91 11.22
CA ALA A 10 1.14 -4.19 11.81
C ALA A 10 2.00 -3.45 10.77
N GLY A 11 1.62 -3.51 9.49
CA GLY A 11 2.29 -2.85 8.37
C GLY A 11 2.00 -1.35 8.32
N PHE A 12 2.78 -0.66 7.47
CA PHE A 12 2.72 0.80 7.33
C PHE A 12 1.36 1.30 6.80
N ILE A 13 0.77 0.67 5.78
CA ILE A 13 -0.51 1.12 5.22
C ILE A 13 -1.69 0.63 6.07
N ALA A 14 -1.62 -0.61 6.54
CA ALA A 14 -2.73 -1.27 7.20
C ALA A 14 -3.16 -0.60 8.51
N HIS A 15 -2.23 -0.05 9.32
CA HIS A 15 -2.62 0.62 10.56
C HIS A 15 -3.45 1.89 10.31
N HIS A 16 -3.27 2.58 9.17
CA HIS A 16 -4.15 3.70 8.77
C HIS A 16 -5.56 3.20 8.41
N LEU A 17 -5.66 2.02 7.77
CA LEU A 17 -6.97 1.41 7.51
C LEU A 17 -7.66 0.97 8.81
N VAL A 18 -6.93 0.41 9.76
CA VAL A 18 -7.48 0.11 11.10
C VAL A 18 -8.05 1.38 11.73
N ASN A 19 -7.29 2.49 11.73
CA ASN A 19 -7.78 3.76 12.27
C ASN A 19 -9.02 4.26 11.54
N LYS A 20 -9.05 4.21 10.23
CA LYS A 20 -10.20 4.63 9.41
C LYS A 20 -11.44 3.83 9.78
N VAL A 21 -11.35 2.51 9.82
CA VAL A 21 -12.47 1.63 10.19
C VAL A 21 -12.96 1.93 11.61
N LEU A 22 -12.06 2.11 12.57
CA LEU A 22 -12.46 2.40 13.95
C LEU A 22 -13.14 3.77 14.12
N LYS A 23 -12.72 4.78 13.34
CA LYS A 23 -13.29 6.14 13.38
C LYS A 23 -14.67 6.22 12.74
N GLU A 24 -14.91 5.47 11.67
CA GLU A 24 -16.09 5.67 10.84
C GLU A 24 -17.13 4.55 10.95
N THR A 25 -16.80 3.46 11.64
CA THR A 25 -17.71 2.32 11.80
C THR A 25 -17.77 1.83 13.25
N ASP A 26 -18.71 0.93 13.51
CA ASP A 26 -18.77 0.15 14.76
C ASP A 26 -18.13 -1.25 14.61
N TRP A 27 -17.42 -1.54 13.52
CA TRP A 27 -16.95 -2.88 13.19
C TRP A 27 -15.86 -3.38 14.14
N GLU A 28 -15.80 -4.70 14.27
CA GLU A 28 -14.66 -5.39 14.84
C GLU A 28 -13.55 -5.53 13.80
N VAL A 29 -12.31 -5.32 14.22
CA VAL A 29 -11.12 -5.44 13.38
C VAL A 29 -10.28 -6.61 13.86
N VAL A 30 -10.04 -7.57 12.97
CA VAL A 30 -9.03 -8.61 13.19
C VAL A 30 -7.85 -8.29 12.30
N THR A 31 -6.67 -8.10 12.90
CA THR A 31 -5.42 -7.95 12.14
C THR A 31 -4.68 -9.27 12.15
N LEU A 32 -4.13 -9.66 11.00
CA LEU A 32 -3.30 -10.87 10.87
C LEU A 32 -1.94 -10.46 10.33
N ASP A 33 -0.88 -10.76 11.07
CA ASP A 33 0.48 -10.38 10.74
C ASP A 33 1.49 -11.41 11.24
N ARG A 34 2.62 -11.56 10.54
CA ARG A 34 3.72 -12.45 10.98
C ARG A 34 4.78 -11.71 11.81
N LEU A 35 4.72 -10.38 11.84
CA LEU A 35 5.66 -9.51 12.55
C LEU A 35 7.13 -9.75 12.15
N ASP A 36 7.39 -9.64 10.86
CA ASP A 36 8.76 -9.59 10.37
C ASP A 36 9.33 -8.14 10.44
N TYR A 37 10.45 -7.89 9.76
CA TYR A 37 11.10 -6.58 9.72
C TYR A 37 10.19 -5.42 9.27
N SER A 38 9.14 -5.70 8.51
CA SER A 38 8.18 -4.70 8.01
C SER A 38 6.94 -4.55 8.89
N GLY A 39 6.61 -5.58 9.68
CA GLY A 39 5.49 -5.62 10.60
C GLY A 39 5.89 -5.17 12.00
N ASN A 40 5.57 -3.94 12.40
CA ASN A 40 5.91 -3.39 13.70
C ASN A 40 4.63 -3.04 14.49
N LEU A 41 4.38 -3.77 15.58
CA LEU A 41 3.21 -3.53 16.46
C LEU A 41 3.17 -2.13 17.06
N ASN A 42 4.31 -1.44 17.17
CA ASN A 42 4.32 -0.05 17.65
C ASN A 42 3.51 0.88 16.72
N ARG A 43 3.43 0.58 15.40
CA ARG A 43 2.55 1.33 14.50
C ARG A 43 1.09 1.24 14.91
N LEU A 44 0.64 0.02 15.14
CA LEU A 44 -0.75 -0.23 15.56
C LEU A 44 -1.00 0.33 16.96
N ASN A 45 -0.09 0.08 17.91
CA ASN A 45 -0.21 0.59 19.27
C ASN A 45 -0.28 2.12 19.32
N ASP A 46 0.60 2.82 18.55
CA ASP A 46 0.57 4.29 18.49
C ASP A 46 -0.73 4.80 17.87
N ALA A 47 -1.16 4.16 16.79
CA ALA A 47 -2.39 4.52 16.12
C ALA A 47 -3.62 4.36 17.04
N LEU A 48 -3.63 3.32 17.86
CA LEU A 48 -4.71 3.07 18.81
C LEU A 48 -4.73 4.03 20.02
N GLN A 49 -3.67 4.82 20.26
CA GLN A 49 -3.69 5.81 21.38
C GLN A 49 -4.74 6.91 21.19
N GLU A 50 -5.22 7.14 19.97
CA GLU A 50 -6.27 8.13 19.69
C GLU A 50 -7.66 7.70 20.19
N PHE A 51 -7.85 6.43 20.55
CA PHE A 51 -9.14 5.84 20.89
C PHE A 51 -9.28 5.54 22.38
N ASP A 52 -10.52 5.52 22.85
CA ASP A 52 -10.86 5.03 24.19
C ASP A 52 -10.70 3.51 24.32
N ASP A 53 -10.75 3.01 25.55
CA ASP A 53 -10.50 1.59 25.83
C ASP A 53 -11.60 0.67 25.25
N GLU A 54 -12.84 1.16 25.10
CA GLU A 54 -13.92 0.36 24.50
C GLU A 54 -13.68 0.19 22.99
N THR A 55 -13.28 1.26 22.31
CA THR A 55 -12.93 1.19 20.89
C THR A 55 -11.70 0.30 20.65
N LYS A 56 -10.68 0.39 21.52
CA LYS A 56 -9.49 -0.48 21.42
C LYS A 56 -9.83 -1.97 21.52
N LYS A 57 -10.82 -2.35 22.33
CA LYS A 57 -11.28 -3.75 22.47
C LYS A 57 -11.85 -4.35 21.19
N ARG A 58 -12.24 -3.50 20.24
CA ARG A 58 -12.69 -3.96 18.92
C ARG A 58 -11.57 -4.49 18.04
N VAL A 59 -10.31 -4.27 18.40
CA VAL A 59 -9.13 -4.72 17.64
C VAL A 59 -8.55 -5.98 18.24
N LYS A 60 -8.49 -7.03 17.45
CA LYS A 60 -7.83 -8.28 17.78
C LYS A 60 -6.61 -8.51 16.88
N VAL A 61 -5.47 -8.84 17.46
CA VAL A 61 -4.25 -9.18 16.71
C VAL A 61 -4.07 -10.69 16.68
N VAL A 62 -3.94 -11.28 15.49
CA VAL A 62 -3.66 -12.70 15.27
C VAL A 62 -2.29 -12.83 14.61
N PHE A 63 -1.43 -13.66 15.21
CA PHE A 63 -0.08 -13.93 14.70
C PHE A 63 -0.09 -15.13 13.76
N HIS A 64 0.23 -14.92 12.49
CA HIS A 64 0.34 -16.01 11.52
C HIS A 64 1.13 -15.59 10.30
N ASP A 65 1.95 -16.49 9.76
CA ASP A 65 2.62 -16.34 8.46
C ASP A 65 1.75 -16.96 7.37
N LEU A 66 1.27 -16.15 6.43
CA LEU A 66 0.43 -16.58 5.32
C LEU A 66 1.12 -17.55 4.35
N LYS A 67 2.45 -17.72 4.42
CA LYS A 67 3.12 -18.81 3.70
C LYS A 67 2.63 -20.21 4.11
N ALA A 68 2.08 -20.32 5.32
CA ALA A 68 1.43 -21.53 5.82
C ALA A 68 -0.09 -21.40 5.73
N GLU A 69 -0.77 -22.54 5.53
CA GLU A 69 -2.23 -22.60 5.56
C GLU A 69 -2.79 -22.12 6.92
N LEU A 70 -3.93 -21.43 6.86
CA LEU A 70 -4.67 -21.09 8.07
C LEU A 70 -5.30 -22.36 8.65
N ASN A 71 -4.66 -22.91 9.66
CA ASN A 71 -5.14 -24.11 10.35
C ASN A 71 -6.46 -23.84 11.12
N PRO A 72 -7.19 -24.88 11.57
CA PRO A 72 -8.47 -24.70 12.25
C PRO A 72 -8.44 -23.80 13.48
N LEU A 73 -7.32 -23.74 14.23
CA LEU A 73 -7.18 -22.86 15.40
C LEU A 73 -7.09 -21.39 14.97
N ILE A 74 -6.26 -21.08 13.99
CA ILE A 74 -6.15 -19.71 13.43
C ILE A 74 -7.48 -19.29 12.80
N ARG A 75 -8.14 -20.16 12.03
CA ARG A 75 -9.49 -19.89 11.48
C ARG A 75 -10.52 -19.59 12.57
N ALA A 76 -10.51 -20.35 13.66
CA ALA A 76 -11.39 -20.12 14.81
C ALA A 76 -11.05 -18.82 15.55
N GLU A 77 -9.78 -18.47 15.61
CA GLU A 77 -9.32 -17.24 16.24
C GLU A 77 -9.74 -15.99 15.43
N ILE A 78 -9.66 -16.02 14.10
CA ILE A 78 -10.18 -14.97 13.21
C ILE A 78 -11.71 -14.93 13.29
N GLY A 79 -12.35 -16.07 13.28
CA GLY A 79 -13.81 -16.21 13.30
C GLY A 79 -14.47 -15.90 11.96
N LYS A 80 -15.76 -15.60 11.98
CA LYS A 80 -16.51 -15.17 10.79
C LYS A 80 -16.16 -13.71 10.46
N VAL A 81 -16.03 -13.42 9.18
CA VAL A 81 -15.72 -12.07 8.66
C VAL A 81 -16.67 -11.68 7.55
N ASP A 82 -17.05 -10.41 7.53
CA ASP A 82 -17.87 -9.80 6.48
C ASP A 82 -16.97 -9.18 5.39
N TYR A 83 -15.79 -8.71 5.78
CA TYR A 83 -14.83 -8.06 4.89
C TYR A 83 -13.43 -8.61 5.06
N ILE A 84 -12.66 -8.64 3.97
CA ILE A 84 -11.23 -8.93 3.99
C ILE A 84 -10.50 -7.84 3.20
N ALA A 85 -9.52 -7.19 3.81
CA ALA A 85 -8.56 -6.33 3.15
C ALA A 85 -7.18 -7.00 3.19
N HIS A 86 -6.72 -7.52 2.05
CA HIS A 86 -5.46 -8.26 1.96
C HIS A 86 -4.32 -7.32 1.56
N LEU A 87 -3.63 -6.78 2.58
CA LEU A 87 -2.48 -5.87 2.44
C LEU A 87 -1.13 -6.54 2.76
N ALA A 88 -1.14 -7.73 3.37
CA ALA A 88 0.09 -8.47 3.64
C ALA A 88 0.81 -8.82 2.34
N ALA A 89 2.06 -8.39 2.21
CA ALA A 89 2.88 -8.64 1.04
C ALA A 89 4.37 -8.41 1.35
N GLY A 90 5.27 -9.13 0.69
CA GLY A 90 6.64 -8.68 0.52
C GLY A 90 6.63 -7.47 -0.43
N SER A 91 7.18 -6.31 -0.02
CA SER A 91 6.99 -5.03 -0.72
C SER A 91 8.29 -4.28 -1.08
N HIS A 92 9.46 -4.90 -0.98
CA HIS A 92 10.74 -4.24 -1.23
C HIS A 92 11.40 -4.75 -2.51
N VAL A 93 11.47 -3.90 -3.56
CA VAL A 93 11.99 -4.30 -4.89
C VAL A 93 13.41 -4.84 -4.82
N ASP A 94 14.37 -4.13 -4.19
CA ASP A 94 15.76 -4.56 -4.13
C ASP A 94 15.90 -5.93 -3.46
N ARG A 95 15.18 -6.18 -2.36
CA ARG A 95 15.14 -7.50 -1.71
C ARG A 95 14.50 -8.58 -2.58
N SER A 96 13.54 -8.22 -3.43
CA SER A 96 12.93 -9.19 -4.35
C SER A 96 13.90 -9.69 -5.41
N ILE A 97 14.87 -8.85 -5.80
CA ILE A 97 15.94 -9.21 -6.74
C ILE A 97 16.92 -10.18 -6.08
N GLU A 98 17.24 -9.94 -4.81
CA GLU A 98 18.15 -10.79 -4.04
C GLU A 98 17.50 -12.12 -3.61
N TYR A 99 16.22 -12.07 -3.18
CA TYR A 99 15.47 -13.22 -2.63
C TYR A 99 14.13 -13.43 -3.33
N PRO A 100 14.07 -13.70 -4.64
CA PRO A 100 12.83 -13.73 -5.41
C PRO A 100 11.83 -14.79 -4.90
N MET A 101 12.31 -15.93 -4.42
CA MET A 101 11.44 -17.00 -3.91
C MET A 101 10.66 -16.59 -2.66
N GLU A 102 11.23 -15.75 -1.79
CA GLU A 102 10.49 -15.22 -0.64
C GLU A 102 9.27 -14.41 -1.08
N PHE A 103 9.41 -13.59 -2.13
CA PHE A 103 8.32 -12.79 -2.68
C PHE A 103 7.25 -13.65 -3.37
N VAL A 104 7.62 -14.74 -4.02
CA VAL A 104 6.66 -15.72 -4.56
C VAL A 104 5.88 -16.37 -3.42
N LEU A 105 6.55 -16.80 -2.37
CA LEU A 105 5.91 -17.41 -1.21
C LEU A 105 5.00 -16.41 -0.47
N ASP A 106 5.44 -15.18 -0.30
CA ASP A 106 4.66 -14.13 0.38
C ASP A 106 3.44 -13.70 -0.46
N ASN A 107 3.67 -13.34 -1.72
CA ASN A 107 2.68 -12.63 -2.54
C ASN A 107 1.79 -13.57 -3.36
N VAL A 108 2.25 -14.77 -3.70
CA VAL A 108 1.45 -15.75 -4.47
C VAL A 108 0.89 -16.82 -3.54
N VAL A 109 1.74 -17.53 -2.80
CA VAL A 109 1.29 -18.60 -1.90
C VAL A 109 0.47 -17.98 -0.74
N GLY A 110 0.95 -16.90 -0.12
CA GLY A 110 0.22 -16.20 0.94
C GLY A 110 -1.15 -15.70 0.47
N THR A 111 -1.24 -15.18 -0.76
CA THR A 111 -2.52 -14.79 -1.37
C THR A 111 -3.42 -16.00 -1.58
N CYS A 112 -2.90 -17.12 -2.07
CA CYS A 112 -3.68 -18.35 -2.23
C CYS A 112 -4.27 -18.82 -0.89
N ASN A 113 -3.50 -18.80 0.19
CA ASN A 113 -3.95 -19.23 1.52
C ASN A 113 -5.07 -18.32 2.09
N ILE A 114 -4.99 -17.01 1.90
CA ILE A 114 -6.08 -16.12 2.33
C ILE A 114 -7.33 -16.23 1.44
N LEU A 115 -7.16 -16.51 0.14
CA LEU A 115 -8.28 -16.77 -0.76
C LEU A 115 -8.99 -18.09 -0.40
N GLU A 116 -8.27 -19.15 0.01
CA GLU A 116 -8.88 -20.39 0.54
C GLU A 116 -9.64 -20.14 1.85
N PHE A 117 -9.17 -19.23 2.69
CA PHE A 117 -9.94 -18.77 3.85
C PHE A 117 -11.19 -18.01 3.42
N ALA A 118 -11.07 -17.05 2.49
CA ALA A 118 -12.19 -16.26 1.96
C ALA A 118 -13.26 -17.18 1.32
N LYS A 119 -12.85 -18.20 0.57
CA LYS A 119 -13.76 -19.19 -0.01
C LYS A 119 -14.57 -19.91 1.06
N ALA A 120 -13.95 -20.26 2.18
CA ALA A 120 -14.66 -20.87 3.31
C ALA A 120 -15.62 -19.92 4.05
N GLN A 121 -15.50 -18.61 3.82
CA GLN A 121 -16.37 -17.55 4.37
C GLN A 121 -17.41 -17.04 3.37
N LYS A 122 -17.50 -17.62 2.17
CA LYS A 122 -18.28 -17.10 1.02
C LYS A 122 -19.69 -16.66 1.37
N ASP A 123 -20.39 -17.43 2.22
CA ASP A 123 -21.78 -17.16 2.57
C ASP A 123 -21.96 -15.89 3.45
N ASN A 124 -20.89 -15.39 4.05
CA ASN A 124 -20.90 -14.20 4.91
C ASN A 124 -20.07 -13.04 4.31
N LEU A 125 -19.17 -13.35 3.38
CA LEU A 125 -18.22 -12.36 2.84
C LEU A 125 -18.91 -11.42 1.87
N GLU A 126 -18.98 -10.13 2.25
CA GLU A 126 -19.54 -9.07 1.42
C GLU A 126 -18.52 -8.48 0.45
N ARG A 127 -17.23 -8.40 0.85
CA ARG A 127 -16.15 -7.90 0.00
C ARG A 127 -14.78 -8.44 0.40
N PHE A 128 -13.97 -8.75 -0.61
CA PHE A 128 -12.52 -9.00 -0.49
C PHE A 128 -11.79 -7.95 -1.31
N ILE A 129 -10.86 -7.20 -0.71
CA ILE A 129 -9.99 -6.29 -1.44
C ILE A 129 -8.58 -6.88 -1.52
N TYR A 130 -8.12 -7.14 -2.75
CA TYR A 130 -6.72 -7.45 -3.03
C TYR A 130 -5.95 -6.17 -3.29
N PHE A 131 -4.97 -5.87 -2.43
CA PHE A 131 -4.14 -4.68 -2.55
C PHE A 131 -2.92 -4.94 -3.42
N SER A 132 -2.96 -4.46 -4.68
CA SER A 132 -1.90 -4.57 -5.67
C SER A 132 -1.09 -3.26 -5.79
N THR A 133 -0.28 -3.14 -6.81
CA THR A 133 0.67 -2.04 -7.03
C THR A 133 0.64 -1.58 -8.49
N ASP A 134 0.99 -0.31 -8.71
CA ASP A 134 1.24 0.28 -10.04
C ASP A 134 2.39 -0.41 -10.80
N GLU A 135 3.34 -1.00 -10.09
CA GLU A 135 4.51 -1.64 -10.68
C GLU A 135 4.18 -2.86 -11.56
N VAL A 136 2.96 -3.44 -11.45
CA VAL A 136 2.53 -4.54 -12.33
C VAL A 136 2.44 -4.11 -13.80
N PHE A 137 2.17 -2.84 -14.06
CA PHE A 137 2.10 -2.28 -15.42
C PHE A 137 3.46 -1.96 -16.04
N GLY A 138 4.51 -1.88 -15.21
CA GLY A 138 5.86 -1.48 -15.64
C GLY A 138 5.99 0.03 -15.91
N PRO A 139 7.11 0.45 -16.58
CA PRO A 139 7.41 1.85 -16.81
C PRO A 139 6.36 2.52 -17.70
N ALA A 140 5.95 3.72 -17.33
CA ALA A 140 5.01 4.52 -18.10
C ALA A 140 5.79 5.55 -18.94
N PRO A 141 5.71 5.49 -20.30
CA PRO A 141 6.25 6.52 -21.17
C PRO A 141 5.64 7.90 -20.88
N ASP A 142 6.33 8.96 -21.28
CA ASP A 142 5.83 10.32 -21.12
C ASP A 142 4.43 10.49 -21.73
N GLY A 143 3.54 11.12 -20.97
CA GLY A 143 2.15 11.34 -21.37
C GLY A 143 1.23 10.13 -21.27
N ILE A 144 1.75 8.93 -20.95
CA ILE A 144 0.94 7.72 -20.77
C ILE A 144 0.61 7.55 -19.28
N LYS A 145 -0.66 7.19 -19.01
CA LYS A 145 -1.15 6.73 -17.70
C LYS A 145 -1.90 5.43 -17.93
N TYR A 146 -1.53 4.38 -17.19
CA TYR A 146 -2.15 3.07 -17.33
C TYR A 146 -3.53 3.03 -16.68
N LYS A 147 -4.50 2.47 -17.41
CA LYS A 147 -5.84 2.15 -16.90
C LYS A 147 -5.86 0.76 -16.28
N GLU A 148 -6.90 0.48 -15.53
CA GLU A 148 -7.05 -0.75 -14.73
C GLU A 148 -6.94 -2.06 -15.53
N ASN A 149 -7.34 -2.02 -16.80
CA ASN A 149 -7.35 -3.20 -17.69
C ASN A 149 -6.19 -3.21 -18.69
N ASP A 150 -5.22 -2.32 -18.56
CA ASP A 150 -4.04 -2.33 -19.41
C ASP A 150 -3.17 -3.56 -19.12
N ARG A 151 -2.38 -3.95 -20.10
CA ARG A 151 -1.53 -5.15 -20.02
C ARG A 151 -0.41 -4.96 -19.01
N TYR A 152 -0.21 -5.96 -18.15
CA TYR A 152 0.92 -5.99 -17.23
C TYR A 152 2.25 -6.21 -17.95
N ASN A 153 3.28 -5.53 -17.44
CA ASN A 153 4.66 -5.60 -17.92
C ASN A 153 5.62 -5.50 -16.72
N SER A 154 5.52 -6.44 -15.79
CA SER A 154 6.33 -6.46 -14.56
C SER A 154 7.82 -6.48 -14.87
N THR A 155 8.59 -5.55 -14.30
CA THR A 155 10.02 -5.36 -14.56
C THR A 155 10.93 -5.92 -13.46
N ASN A 156 10.35 -6.39 -12.35
CA ASN A 156 11.10 -6.96 -11.23
C ASN A 156 10.31 -8.10 -10.55
N PRO A 157 10.98 -8.96 -9.73
CA PRO A 157 10.32 -10.10 -9.06
C PRO A 157 9.21 -9.69 -8.10
N TYR A 158 9.29 -8.52 -7.44
CA TYR A 158 8.22 -8.01 -6.59
C TYR A 158 6.94 -7.78 -7.41
N SER A 159 7.02 -6.96 -8.47
CA SER A 159 5.85 -6.67 -9.30
C SER A 159 5.29 -7.92 -9.98
N ALA A 160 6.15 -8.84 -10.43
CA ALA A 160 5.72 -10.11 -11.01
C ALA A 160 4.99 -10.99 -9.97
N SER A 161 5.46 -11.05 -8.72
CA SER A 161 4.78 -11.80 -7.67
C SER A 161 3.45 -11.17 -7.26
N LYS A 162 3.34 -9.83 -7.27
CA LYS A 162 2.07 -9.12 -7.03
C LYS A 162 1.06 -9.40 -8.14
N ALA A 163 1.50 -9.37 -9.41
CA ALA A 163 0.67 -9.75 -10.55
C ALA A 163 0.19 -11.20 -10.45
N GLY A 164 1.06 -12.13 -10.00
CA GLY A 164 0.70 -13.54 -9.79
C GLY A 164 -0.39 -13.71 -8.70
N GLY A 165 -0.30 -12.99 -7.59
CA GLY A 165 -1.34 -12.98 -6.56
C GLY A 165 -2.65 -12.37 -7.05
N GLU A 166 -2.57 -11.32 -7.87
CA GLU A 166 -3.73 -10.68 -8.49
C GLU A 166 -4.47 -11.64 -9.44
N GLU A 167 -3.75 -12.36 -10.29
CA GLU A 167 -4.35 -13.34 -11.20
C GLU A 167 -5.02 -14.49 -10.44
N LEU A 168 -4.49 -14.88 -9.27
CA LEU A 168 -5.20 -15.80 -8.38
C LEU A 168 -6.51 -15.20 -7.87
N ALA A 169 -6.53 -13.96 -7.45
CA ALA A 169 -7.74 -13.27 -7.00
C ALA A 169 -8.81 -13.24 -8.12
N VAL A 170 -8.42 -12.91 -9.35
CA VAL A 170 -9.28 -12.96 -10.55
C VAL A 170 -9.82 -14.37 -10.79
N ALA A 171 -8.95 -15.39 -10.68
CA ALA A 171 -9.36 -16.79 -10.87
C ALA A 171 -10.38 -17.25 -9.81
N TYR A 172 -10.20 -16.83 -8.54
CA TYR A 172 -11.11 -17.18 -7.45
C TYR A 172 -12.48 -16.50 -7.58
N GLU A 173 -12.52 -15.26 -8.03
CA GLU A 173 -13.77 -14.59 -8.36
C GLU A 173 -14.48 -15.32 -9.50
N ASN A 174 -13.80 -15.58 -10.61
CA ASN A 174 -14.38 -16.28 -11.77
C ASN A 174 -14.85 -17.71 -11.45
N THR A 175 -14.09 -18.45 -10.65
CA THR A 175 -14.36 -19.87 -10.39
C THR A 175 -15.37 -20.09 -9.26
N TYR A 176 -15.24 -19.27 -8.20
CA TYR A 176 -16.01 -19.48 -6.98
C TYR A 176 -17.04 -18.37 -6.72
N GLY A 177 -17.03 -17.28 -7.49
CA GLY A 177 -17.92 -16.12 -7.33
C GLY A 177 -17.67 -15.40 -6.01
N LEU A 178 -16.40 -15.22 -5.62
CA LEU A 178 -16.06 -14.42 -4.45
C LEU A 178 -16.20 -12.92 -4.81
N PRO A 179 -16.69 -12.07 -3.90
CA PRO A 179 -16.88 -10.65 -4.16
C PRO A 179 -15.54 -9.89 -4.06
N ILE A 180 -14.66 -10.08 -5.04
CA ILE A 180 -13.29 -9.55 -5.03
C ILE A 180 -13.19 -8.25 -5.80
N TYR A 181 -12.56 -7.24 -5.18
CA TYR A 181 -12.06 -6.03 -5.85
C TYR A 181 -10.54 -5.98 -5.78
N ILE A 182 -9.91 -5.45 -6.81
CA ILE A 182 -8.47 -5.28 -6.91
C ILE A 182 -8.15 -3.79 -6.92
N THR A 183 -7.14 -3.38 -6.15
CA THR A 183 -6.65 -2.00 -6.17
C THR A 183 -5.21 -1.95 -6.63
N HIS A 184 -4.89 -1.05 -7.58
CA HIS A 184 -3.53 -0.70 -7.92
C HIS A 184 -3.20 0.64 -7.26
N THR A 185 -2.23 0.63 -6.36
CA THR A 185 -1.90 1.82 -5.57
C THR A 185 -0.52 2.31 -5.94
N MET A 186 -0.39 3.62 -6.11
CA MET A 186 0.88 4.30 -6.37
C MET A 186 1.72 4.41 -5.08
N ASN A 187 2.89 5.07 -5.15
CA ASN A 187 3.82 5.15 -4.02
C ASN A 187 3.19 5.80 -2.79
N VAL A 188 2.98 4.99 -1.76
CA VAL A 188 2.35 5.44 -0.50
C VAL A 188 3.38 6.05 0.44
N PHE A 189 3.03 7.16 1.09
CA PHE A 189 3.82 7.79 2.13
C PHE A 189 2.94 8.20 3.33
N GLY A 190 3.55 8.54 4.45
CA GLY A 190 2.83 8.96 5.65
C GLY A 190 3.63 8.75 6.93
N GLU A 191 3.01 9.00 8.05
CA GLU A 191 3.56 8.82 9.38
C GLU A 191 3.91 7.35 9.65
N ARG A 192 4.98 7.10 10.39
CA ARG A 192 5.46 5.76 10.77
C ARG A 192 5.94 4.91 9.58
N GLN A 193 6.21 5.53 8.40
CA GLN A 193 6.82 4.83 7.28
C GLN A 193 8.24 4.37 7.66
N HIS A 194 8.68 3.24 7.08
CA HIS A 194 10.01 2.69 7.35
C HIS A 194 11.12 3.69 6.96
N PRO A 195 12.14 3.93 7.80
CA PRO A 195 13.15 4.98 7.61
C PRO A 195 14.01 4.83 6.35
N GLU A 196 14.08 3.63 5.75
CA GLU A 196 14.77 3.40 4.47
C GLU A 196 14.01 3.93 3.24
N LYS A 197 12.72 4.25 3.39
CA LYS A 197 11.93 4.80 2.29
C LYS A 197 12.34 6.25 2.01
N TYR A 198 12.11 6.69 0.77
CA TYR A 198 12.62 7.94 0.25
C TYR A 198 12.22 9.16 1.09
N ILE A 199 10.95 9.30 1.45
CA ILE A 199 10.45 10.47 2.21
C ILE A 199 11.02 10.52 3.63
N PRO A 200 10.94 9.46 4.48
CA PRO A 200 11.59 9.48 5.80
C PRO A 200 13.11 9.70 5.72
N MET A 201 13.77 9.09 4.74
CA MET A 201 15.21 9.32 4.50
C MET A 201 15.50 10.79 4.18
N CYS A 202 14.70 11.43 3.30
CA CYS A 202 14.84 12.85 2.98
C CYS A 202 14.60 13.73 4.21
N ILE A 203 13.58 13.43 5.03
CA ILE A 203 13.31 14.16 6.28
C ILE A 203 14.51 14.09 7.22
N LYS A 204 15.05 12.89 7.44
CA LYS A 204 16.22 12.68 8.29
C LYS A 204 17.45 13.43 7.78
N ARG A 205 17.81 13.24 6.52
CA ARG A 205 19.00 13.89 5.91
C ARG A 205 18.88 15.40 5.88
N ALA A 206 17.71 15.95 5.55
CA ALA A 206 17.47 17.39 5.62
C ALA A 206 17.60 17.91 7.05
N ARG A 207 17.04 17.21 8.06
CA ARG A 207 17.19 17.55 9.48
C ARG A 207 18.66 17.61 9.89
N ASP A 208 19.44 16.60 9.50
CA ASP A 208 20.84 16.43 9.92
C ASP A 208 21.82 17.23 9.05
N GLY A 209 21.36 17.93 8.00
CA GLY A 209 22.19 18.70 7.07
C GLY A 209 22.99 17.83 6.08
N GLU A 210 22.60 16.56 5.97
CA GLU A 210 23.25 15.60 5.09
C GLU A 210 22.80 15.74 3.64
N LYS A 211 23.61 15.23 2.71
CA LYS A 211 23.30 15.25 1.29
C LYS A 211 22.26 14.20 0.93
N ILE A 212 21.20 14.62 0.20
CA ILE A 212 20.16 13.74 -0.32
C ILE A 212 20.55 13.25 -1.71
N THR A 213 20.60 11.93 -1.89
CA THR A 213 20.84 11.30 -3.18
C THR A 213 19.53 11.18 -3.95
N ILE A 214 19.46 11.79 -5.13
CA ILE A 214 18.29 11.78 -6.01
C ILE A 214 18.60 10.95 -7.26
N HIS A 215 17.85 9.87 -7.44
CA HIS A 215 17.98 9.03 -8.63
C HIS A 215 17.40 9.74 -9.86
N SER A 216 18.16 9.75 -10.94
CA SER A 216 17.87 10.46 -12.17
C SER A 216 18.21 9.63 -13.40
N ASP A 217 17.93 10.16 -14.57
CA ASP A 217 18.38 9.61 -15.85
C ASP A 217 19.93 9.57 -15.94
N HIS A 218 20.43 8.94 -17.00
CA HIS A 218 21.88 8.82 -17.26
C HIS A 218 22.58 10.18 -17.47
N THR A 219 21.85 11.23 -17.86
CA THR A 219 22.38 12.60 -17.99
C THR A 219 22.47 13.33 -16.67
N LYS A 220 21.90 12.78 -15.59
CA LYS A 220 21.79 13.37 -14.26
C LYS A 220 21.05 14.73 -14.24
N THR A 221 20.01 14.84 -15.07
CA THR A 221 19.23 16.08 -15.20
C THR A 221 17.74 15.88 -14.96
N VAL A 222 17.20 14.67 -15.17
CA VAL A 222 15.77 14.35 -15.04
C VAL A 222 15.59 13.37 -13.89
N ALA A 223 14.99 13.82 -12.78
CA ALA A 223 14.66 12.97 -11.65
C ALA A 223 13.48 12.04 -11.98
N GLY A 224 13.42 10.89 -11.33
CA GLY A 224 12.26 9.99 -11.45
C GLY A 224 11.00 10.62 -10.84
N SER A 225 9.83 10.38 -11.46
CA SER A 225 8.55 10.94 -11.03
C SER A 225 7.52 9.87 -10.64
N ARG A 226 6.61 10.25 -9.74
CA ARG A 226 5.53 9.39 -9.20
C ARG A 226 4.31 10.24 -8.84
N HIS A 227 3.15 9.58 -8.78
CA HIS A 227 2.00 10.12 -8.05
C HIS A 227 2.04 9.60 -6.61
N TYR A 228 2.66 10.38 -5.73
CA TYR A 228 2.70 10.03 -4.32
C TYR A 228 1.33 10.20 -3.67
N ILE A 229 0.92 9.25 -2.84
CA ILE A 229 -0.36 9.27 -2.14
C ILE A 229 -0.17 9.04 -0.65
N HIS A 230 -0.90 9.79 0.18
CA HIS A 230 -0.84 9.62 1.63
C HIS A 230 -1.57 8.36 2.09
N ALA A 231 -1.04 7.68 3.11
CA ALA A 231 -1.59 6.42 3.61
C ALA A 231 -3.02 6.55 4.17
N GLU A 232 -3.39 7.72 4.71
CA GLU A 232 -4.78 7.99 5.10
C GLU A 232 -5.71 8.07 3.89
N ASP A 233 -5.29 8.69 2.78
CA ASP A 233 -6.09 8.75 1.55
C ASP A 233 -6.23 7.36 0.93
N VAL A 234 -5.19 6.49 1.04
CA VAL A 234 -5.29 5.08 0.65
C VAL A 234 -6.28 4.32 1.53
N ALA A 235 -6.22 4.51 2.85
CA ALA A 235 -7.16 3.89 3.78
C ALA A 235 -8.61 4.35 3.50
N ASP A 236 -8.80 5.62 3.17
CA ASP A 236 -10.08 6.18 2.77
C ASP A 236 -10.61 5.56 1.47
N ALA A 237 -9.75 5.42 0.44
CA ALA A 237 -10.10 4.75 -0.81
C ALA A 237 -10.53 3.29 -0.60
N VAL A 238 -9.78 2.55 0.21
CA VAL A 238 -10.09 1.15 0.52
C VAL A 238 -11.43 1.07 1.27
N HIS A 239 -11.64 1.92 2.28
CA HIS A 239 -12.90 1.99 3.03
C HIS A 239 -14.09 2.35 2.11
N PHE A 240 -13.93 3.34 1.23
CA PHE A 240 -14.91 3.70 0.23
C PHE A 240 -15.31 2.50 -0.65
N LEU A 241 -14.34 1.68 -1.10
CA LEU A 241 -14.60 0.50 -1.94
C LEU A 241 -15.25 -0.66 -1.17
N LEU A 242 -15.09 -0.75 0.15
CA LEU A 242 -15.76 -1.77 0.96
C LEU A 242 -17.28 -1.59 0.93
N ASP A 243 -17.76 -0.35 0.91
CA ASP A 243 -19.19 -0.01 0.94
C ASP A 243 -19.83 0.16 -0.46
N LYS A 244 -19.02 0.16 -1.53
CA LYS A 244 -19.53 0.37 -2.89
C LYS A 244 -19.89 -0.92 -3.59
N ASP A 245 -21.14 -1.03 -4.04
CA ASP A 245 -21.54 -2.00 -5.04
C ASP A 245 -21.27 -1.43 -6.44
N VAL A 246 -20.34 -2.08 -7.13
CA VAL A 246 -20.03 -1.76 -8.53
C VAL A 246 -20.69 -2.79 -9.40
N THR A 247 -21.73 -2.37 -10.14
CA THR A 247 -22.44 -3.25 -11.07
C THR A 247 -21.59 -3.54 -12.29
N GLU A 248 -21.56 -4.78 -12.74
CA GLU A 248 -20.72 -5.33 -13.82
C GLU A 248 -20.80 -4.60 -15.17
N LEU A 249 -21.88 -3.88 -15.43
CA LEU A 249 -22.22 -3.31 -16.73
C LEU A 249 -21.38 -2.10 -17.14
N GLU A 250 -20.74 -1.43 -16.19
CA GLU A 250 -20.03 -0.18 -16.45
C GLU A 250 -18.54 -0.38 -16.81
N TRP A 251 -17.98 -1.60 -16.66
CA TRP A 251 -16.53 -1.82 -16.65
C TRP A 251 -16.03 -2.82 -17.72
N GLY A 252 -16.72 -2.93 -18.86
CA GLY A 252 -16.22 -3.74 -19.97
C GLY A 252 -16.37 -5.25 -19.79
N GLY A 253 -17.24 -5.72 -18.89
CA GLY A 253 -17.56 -7.14 -18.70
C GLY A 253 -16.52 -7.93 -17.89
N ALA A 254 -15.53 -7.26 -17.28
CA ALA A 254 -14.61 -7.91 -16.33
C ALA A 254 -15.35 -8.23 -15.03
N LYS A 255 -15.36 -9.50 -14.64
CA LYS A 255 -16.04 -9.95 -13.41
C LYS A 255 -15.35 -9.47 -12.14
N CYS A 256 -14.03 -9.23 -12.17
CA CYS A 256 -13.24 -8.77 -11.04
C CYS A 256 -12.95 -7.26 -11.20
N PRO A 257 -13.70 -6.37 -10.55
CA PRO A 257 -13.49 -4.93 -10.67
C PRO A 257 -12.11 -4.52 -10.17
N LYS A 258 -11.43 -3.67 -10.95
CA LYS A 258 -10.12 -3.13 -10.64
C LYS A 258 -10.20 -1.61 -10.49
N PHE A 259 -9.39 -1.04 -9.59
CA PHE A 259 -9.40 0.38 -9.25
C PHE A 259 -8.00 0.92 -9.06
N ASN A 260 -7.67 2.00 -9.77
CA ASN A 260 -6.42 2.73 -9.59
C ASN A 260 -6.56 3.78 -8.48
N ILE A 261 -5.81 3.62 -7.39
CA ILE A 261 -5.75 4.58 -6.28
C ILE A 261 -4.54 5.47 -6.50
N VAL A 262 -4.78 6.70 -6.94
CA VAL A 262 -3.76 7.61 -7.45
C VAL A 262 -3.71 8.90 -6.63
N GLY A 263 -2.50 9.40 -6.33
CA GLY A 263 -2.31 10.70 -5.70
C GLY A 263 -2.77 11.86 -6.58
N ALA A 264 -3.04 13.01 -5.97
CA ALA A 264 -3.63 14.17 -6.63
C ALA A 264 -2.81 14.69 -7.81
N GLU A 265 -1.48 14.61 -7.74
CA GLU A 265 -0.55 15.15 -8.74
C GLU A 265 0.70 14.28 -8.92
N GLU A 266 1.29 14.34 -10.11
CA GLU A 266 2.59 13.75 -10.37
C GLU A 266 3.68 14.71 -9.91
N ILE A 267 4.67 14.21 -9.17
CA ILE A 267 5.79 14.99 -8.67
C ILE A 267 7.09 14.21 -8.85
N ASP A 268 8.15 14.88 -9.26
CA ASP A 268 9.47 14.27 -9.32
C ASP A 268 10.18 14.26 -7.95
N ASN A 269 11.15 13.38 -7.82
CA ASN A 269 11.87 13.17 -6.56
C ASN A 269 12.72 14.39 -6.14
N TYR A 270 13.13 15.26 -7.07
CA TYR A 270 13.85 16.48 -6.75
C TYR A 270 12.92 17.52 -6.11
N GLU A 271 11.79 17.80 -6.75
CA GLU A 271 10.81 18.76 -6.20
C GLU A 271 10.24 18.23 -4.86
N LEU A 272 10.02 16.93 -4.74
CA LEU A 272 9.61 16.32 -3.47
C LEU A 272 10.64 16.53 -2.36
N ALA A 273 11.93 16.28 -2.63
CA ALA A 273 13.01 16.52 -1.66
C ALA A 273 13.11 17.99 -1.27
N LYS A 274 12.88 18.92 -2.24
CA LYS A 274 12.86 20.36 -2.03
C LYS A 274 11.72 20.77 -1.10
N ILE A 275 10.49 20.28 -1.34
CA ILE A 275 9.33 20.52 -0.46
C ILE A 275 9.63 20.05 0.97
N ILE A 276 10.25 18.87 1.14
CA ILE A 276 10.63 18.34 2.44
C ILE A 276 11.68 19.22 3.14
N ALA A 277 12.66 19.75 2.42
CA ALA A 277 13.65 20.67 3.00
C ALA A 277 13.02 22.02 3.37
N GLU A 278 12.20 22.60 2.49
CA GLU A 278 11.45 23.84 2.72
C GLU A 278 10.54 23.75 3.95
N ALA A 279 9.83 22.61 4.14
CA ALA A 279 8.98 22.37 5.30
C ALA A 279 9.78 22.36 6.63
N GLN A 280 11.10 22.13 6.57
CA GLN A 280 12.01 22.23 7.72
C GLN A 280 12.74 23.57 7.81
N GLY A 281 12.41 24.54 6.96
CA GLY A 281 13.10 25.83 6.88
C GLY A 281 14.57 25.73 6.43
N LYS A 282 14.90 24.73 5.61
CA LYS A 282 16.25 24.42 5.15
C LYS A 282 16.39 24.51 3.64
N GLU A 283 17.62 24.77 3.17
CA GLU A 283 17.98 24.59 1.78
C GLU A 283 18.25 23.12 1.46
N LEU A 284 17.87 22.70 0.26
CA LEU A 284 18.09 21.33 -0.20
C LEU A 284 19.58 21.10 -0.54
N ASN A 285 20.24 20.24 0.23
CA ASN A 285 21.58 19.71 -0.10
C ASN A 285 21.43 18.38 -0.81
N TYR A 286 21.78 18.29 -2.10
CA TYR A 286 21.52 17.10 -2.90
C TYR A 286 22.59 16.79 -3.93
N GLU A 287 22.52 15.57 -4.49
CA GLU A 287 23.24 15.17 -5.69
C GLU A 287 22.38 14.25 -6.55
N PHE A 288 22.49 14.40 -7.87
CA PHE A 288 21.92 13.43 -8.81
C PHE A 288 22.84 12.25 -9.06
N VAL A 289 22.28 11.04 -9.05
CA VAL A 289 22.97 9.80 -9.42
C VAL A 289 22.21 9.08 -10.53
N ASP A 290 22.95 8.48 -11.45
CA ASP A 290 22.34 7.69 -12.52
C ASP A 290 21.61 6.48 -11.93
N PHE A 291 20.34 6.38 -12.28
CA PHE A 291 19.42 5.38 -11.79
C PHE A 291 19.80 3.95 -12.24
N HIS A 292 20.14 3.77 -13.52
CA HIS A 292 20.42 2.45 -14.08
C HIS A 292 21.70 1.83 -13.53
N SER A 293 22.69 2.66 -13.18
CA SER A 293 23.94 2.16 -12.60
C SER A 293 23.81 1.72 -11.13
N SER A 294 22.77 2.20 -10.43
CA SER A 294 22.63 2.01 -8.98
C SER A 294 21.49 1.09 -8.57
N ARG A 295 20.43 0.98 -9.38
CA ARG A 295 19.21 0.22 -9.03
C ARG A 295 18.61 -0.48 -10.26
N PRO A 296 19.18 -1.61 -10.71
CA PRO A 296 18.61 -2.39 -11.81
C PRO A 296 17.21 -2.90 -11.44
N GLY A 297 16.29 -2.91 -12.41
CA GLY A 297 14.89 -3.37 -12.19
C GLY A 297 13.94 -2.31 -11.61
N HIS A 298 14.42 -1.08 -11.40
CA HIS A 298 13.56 0.06 -11.11
C HIS A 298 13.33 0.91 -12.35
N ASP A 299 12.24 1.68 -12.37
CA ASP A 299 11.86 2.54 -13.48
C ASP A 299 11.80 4.02 -13.05
N LEU A 300 12.12 4.92 -13.98
CA LEU A 300 12.11 6.36 -13.72
C LEU A 300 10.69 6.90 -13.50
N ARG A 301 9.70 6.34 -14.19
CA ARG A 301 8.32 6.83 -14.12
C ARG A 301 7.33 5.67 -14.06
N TYR A 302 6.42 5.74 -13.08
CA TYR A 302 5.17 4.98 -13.04
C TYR A 302 4.00 5.95 -13.03
N ALA A 303 2.94 5.65 -13.75
CA ALA A 303 1.76 6.50 -13.79
C ALA A 303 0.49 5.71 -14.07
N LEU A 304 -0.52 5.91 -13.23
CA LEU A 304 -1.85 5.33 -13.37
C LEU A 304 -2.89 6.42 -13.68
N ASP A 305 -3.96 6.03 -14.36
CA ASP A 305 -5.16 6.84 -14.56
C ASP A 305 -6.12 6.63 -13.38
N GLY A 306 -6.37 7.67 -12.60
CA GLY A 306 -7.28 7.65 -11.45
C GLY A 306 -8.70 8.12 -11.77
N SER A 307 -9.05 8.34 -13.03
CA SER A 307 -10.35 8.92 -13.43
C SER A 307 -11.53 8.08 -12.97
N LYS A 308 -11.41 6.76 -12.98
CA LYS A 308 -12.46 5.83 -12.53
C LYS A 308 -12.88 6.09 -11.08
N MET A 309 -11.93 6.19 -10.16
CA MET A 309 -12.23 6.49 -8.76
C MET A 309 -12.86 7.89 -8.60
N ALA A 310 -12.38 8.87 -9.37
CA ALA A 310 -12.94 10.22 -9.37
C ALA A 310 -14.38 10.25 -9.90
N GLU A 311 -14.70 9.54 -10.97
CA GLU A 311 -16.05 9.38 -11.52
C GLU A 311 -17.01 8.71 -10.52
N MET A 312 -16.48 7.80 -9.69
CA MET A 312 -17.24 7.17 -8.60
C MET A 312 -17.44 8.08 -7.38
N GLY A 313 -16.81 9.26 -7.36
CA GLY A 313 -16.93 10.26 -6.30
C GLY A 313 -15.82 10.20 -5.25
N TRP A 314 -14.71 9.48 -5.51
CA TRP A 314 -13.56 9.47 -4.62
C TRP A 314 -12.34 10.17 -5.24
N VAL A 315 -11.75 11.08 -4.48
CA VAL A 315 -10.48 11.76 -4.80
C VAL A 315 -9.65 11.92 -3.52
N PRO A 316 -8.32 12.03 -3.61
CA PRO A 316 -7.47 12.35 -2.44
C PRO A 316 -7.94 13.66 -1.78
N SER A 317 -7.90 13.69 -0.46
CA SER A 317 -8.47 14.79 0.34
C SER A 317 -7.62 16.06 0.33
N LYS A 318 -6.31 15.93 0.08
CA LYS A 318 -5.31 17.02 0.13
C LYS A 318 -4.29 16.89 -0.99
N THR A 319 -3.61 18.00 -1.29
CA THR A 319 -2.45 18.01 -2.19
C THR A 319 -1.24 17.30 -1.58
N VAL A 320 -0.29 16.88 -2.41
CA VAL A 320 0.97 16.27 -1.95
C VAL A 320 1.74 17.24 -1.05
N ARG A 321 1.78 18.55 -1.37
CA ARG A 321 2.50 19.56 -0.58
C ARG A 321 1.91 19.71 0.83
N GLU A 322 0.59 19.75 0.96
CA GLU A 322 -0.08 19.80 2.26
C GLU A 322 0.24 18.56 3.09
N ARG A 323 0.10 17.39 2.50
CA ARG A 323 0.38 16.10 3.18
C ARG A 323 1.85 15.96 3.58
N ILE A 324 2.79 16.37 2.72
CA ILE A 324 4.23 16.34 3.04
C ILE A 324 4.54 17.24 4.23
N SER A 325 3.97 18.45 4.28
CA SER A 325 4.17 19.35 5.41
C SER A 325 3.68 18.74 6.73
N GLU A 326 2.51 18.12 6.73
CA GLU A 326 1.96 17.40 7.90
C GLU A 326 2.85 16.24 8.34
N VAL A 327 3.31 15.41 7.39
CA VAL A 327 4.19 14.26 7.67
C VAL A 327 5.56 14.70 8.19
N VAL A 328 6.14 15.77 7.63
CA VAL A 328 7.40 16.35 8.13
C VAL A 328 7.24 16.79 9.57
N ASP A 329 6.22 17.60 9.87
CA ASP A 329 5.96 18.12 11.20
C ASP A 329 5.73 16.99 12.23
N TRP A 330 4.95 16.00 11.85
CA TRP A 330 4.69 14.84 12.71
C TRP A 330 5.97 14.03 12.94
N THR A 331 6.72 13.73 11.89
CA THR A 331 7.92 12.88 11.95
C THR A 331 9.01 13.54 12.81
N LEU A 332 9.20 14.85 12.71
CA LEU A 332 10.17 15.58 13.54
C LEU A 332 9.79 15.58 15.04
N LYS A 333 8.50 15.54 15.36
CA LYS A 333 8.00 15.39 16.74
C LYS A 333 8.08 13.94 17.25
N ASN A 334 8.21 12.97 16.34
CA ASN A 334 8.23 11.53 16.60
C ASN A 334 9.47 10.88 15.96
N ASP A 335 10.64 11.44 16.21
CA ASP A 335 11.90 11.13 15.53
C ASP A 335 12.40 9.69 15.72
N ARG A 336 11.86 8.96 16.69
CA ARG A 336 12.08 7.50 16.83
C ARG A 336 11.74 6.73 15.55
N TRP A 337 10.82 7.24 14.70
CA TRP A 337 10.47 6.64 13.42
C TRP A 337 11.47 6.93 12.30
N LEU A 338 12.52 7.71 12.56
CA LEU A 338 13.66 7.95 11.66
C LEU A 338 14.87 7.05 11.96
N VAL A 339 14.77 6.19 12.96
CA VAL A 339 15.84 5.25 13.35
C VAL A 339 15.44 3.85 12.90
N SER A 340 16.35 3.15 12.19
CA SER A 340 16.19 1.71 11.93
C SER A 340 16.48 0.96 13.25
N GLU A 341 15.52 0.15 13.70
CA GLU A 341 15.72 -0.77 14.82
C GLU A 341 16.68 -1.92 14.45
#